data_78fc7a2874ab9b112f08895f37a0eb6a
#
_entry.id   78fc7a2874ab9b112f08895f37a0eb6a
#
_cell.length_a   1.000
_cell.length_b   1.000
_cell.length_c   1.000
_cell.angle_alpha   90.00
_cell.angle_beta   90.00
_cell.angle_gamma   90.00
#
_symmetry.space_group_name_H-M   'P 1'
#
loop_
_entity.id
_entity.type
_entity.pdbx_description
1 polymer ?
#
loop_
_entity_poly.entity_id
_entity_poly.type
_entity_poly.pdbx_seq_one_letter_code
_entity_poly.pdbx_strand_id
1 'polypeptide(L)'
;MNRPEESVSVEIQIDDYDASHEKKVALLLCELQSYLVDIDPEKIQLLSDDYRSNYLAHALRLAYTNHGFALIAKSNEKVIGFAAGMIEPKDEEDKLTNRCPVRGIISELIVAPEWRGKGVGKKLVEVLECRFKEENCEYSVVDVFGPNNAAQSFYSGLGYGSRNIEMMKKLYG
;
A
#
# COMPACT_ATOMS: atom_id res chain seq x y z
N MET A 1 33.36 13.05 30.98
CA MET A 1 32.19 13.86 30.56
C MET A 1 31.77 13.35 29.21
N ASN A 2 30.86 12.37 29.20
CA ASN A 2 30.25 11.88 27.96
C ASN A 2 29.12 12.85 27.54
N ARG A 3 29.25 13.46 26.38
CA ARG A 3 28.14 14.15 25.74
C ARG A 3 27.10 13.07 25.35
N PRO A 4 25.82 13.26 25.63
CA PRO A 4 24.81 12.39 25.05
C PRO A 4 24.83 12.59 23.53
N GLU A 5 24.89 11.50 22.77
CA GLU A 5 24.65 11.52 21.34
C GLU A 5 23.24 12.07 21.12
N GLU A 6 23.13 13.24 20.51
CA GLU A 6 21.86 13.77 20.04
C GLU A 6 21.32 12.76 19.03
N SER A 7 20.28 12.04 19.41
CA SER A 7 19.50 11.25 18.48
C SER A 7 18.88 12.23 17.48
N VAL A 8 19.50 12.36 16.31
CA VAL A 8 18.92 13.08 15.18
C VAL A 8 17.60 12.38 14.88
N SER A 9 16.50 12.98 15.31
CA SER A 9 15.16 12.52 14.94
C SER A 9 15.04 12.65 13.43
N VAL A 10 15.04 11.51 12.74
CA VAL A 10 14.92 11.49 11.29
C VAL A 10 13.51 11.94 10.94
N GLU A 11 13.41 13.12 10.37
CA GLU A 11 12.12 13.68 9.95
C GLU A 11 11.58 12.89 8.76
N ILE A 12 10.36 12.37 8.93
CA ILE A 12 9.60 11.68 7.87
C ILE A 12 8.45 12.59 7.48
N GLN A 13 8.50 13.07 6.25
CA GLN A 13 7.47 13.89 5.63
C GLN A 13 6.63 13.06 4.68
N ILE A 14 5.29 13.26 4.68
CA ILE A 14 4.37 12.65 3.73
C ILE A 14 3.80 13.74 2.85
N ASP A 15 3.96 13.56 1.54
CA ASP A 15 3.48 14.49 0.52
C ASP A 15 2.62 13.76 -0.51
N ASP A 16 1.86 14.51 -1.28
CA ASP A 16 1.22 13.98 -2.48
C ASP A 16 2.28 13.57 -3.50
N TYR A 17 2.02 12.48 -4.21
CA TYR A 17 2.89 12.02 -5.29
C TYR A 17 2.92 13.05 -6.42
N ASP A 18 4.11 13.30 -6.95
CA ASP A 18 4.33 14.02 -8.20
C ASP A 18 5.27 13.24 -9.13
N ALA A 19 5.19 13.53 -10.44
CA ALA A 19 5.91 12.79 -11.48
C ALA A 19 7.44 12.90 -11.40
N SER A 20 8.00 13.87 -10.67
CA SER A 20 9.45 13.98 -10.48
C SER A 20 10.04 12.78 -9.75
N HIS A 21 9.19 12.06 -8.99
CA HIS A 21 9.56 10.88 -8.20
C HIS A 21 9.28 9.53 -8.89
N GLU A 22 8.76 9.55 -10.13
CA GLU A 22 8.34 8.37 -10.89
C GLU A 22 9.35 7.22 -10.87
N LYS A 23 10.61 7.51 -11.23
CA LYS A 23 11.66 6.48 -11.30
C LYS A 23 11.89 5.78 -9.96
N LYS A 24 11.88 6.53 -8.86
CA LYS A 24 12.13 5.95 -7.53
C LYS A 24 10.94 5.15 -7.05
N VAL A 25 9.72 5.63 -7.25
CA VAL A 25 8.50 4.92 -6.89
C VAL A 25 8.36 3.63 -7.70
N ALA A 26 8.62 3.67 -9.02
CA ALA A 26 8.62 2.46 -9.86
C ALA A 26 9.61 1.39 -9.37
N LEU A 27 10.80 1.81 -8.89
CA LEU A 27 11.76 0.87 -8.29
C LEU A 27 11.23 0.25 -7.01
N LEU A 28 10.60 1.02 -6.12
CA LEU A 28 10.01 0.49 -4.89
C LEU A 28 8.89 -0.52 -5.20
N LEU A 29 8.05 -0.25 -6.20
CA LEU A 29 6.99 -1.19 -6.62
C LEU A 29 7.58 -2.47 -7.21
N CYS A 30 8.68 -2.41 -7.98
CA CYS A 30 9.40 -3.60 -8.42
C CYS A 30 9.94 -4.43 -7.24
N GLU A 31 10.47 -3.78 -6.20
CA GLU A 31 10.90 -4.48 -4.98
C GLU A 31 9.74 -5.20 -4.28
N LEU A 32 8.58 -4.55 -4.19
CA LEU A 32 7.38 -5.17 -3.63
C LEU A 32 6.96 -6.39 -4.45
N GLN A 33 6.84 -6.24 -5.76
CA GLN A 33 6.43 -7.35 -6.63
C GLN A 33 7.45 -8.50 -6.62
N SER A 34 8.75 -8.20 -6.63
CA SER A 34 9.79 -9.23 -6.49
C SER A 34 9.64 -10.02 -5.19
N TYR A 35 9.39 -9.32 -4.09
CA TYR A 35 9.13 -9.97 -2.80
C TYR A 35 7.88 -10.87 -2.84
N LEU A 36 6.78 -10.42 -3.47
CA LEU A 36 5.56 -11.23 -3.60
C LEU A 36 5.80 -12.48 -4.45
N VAL A 37 6.60 -12.38 -5.52
CA VAL A 37 7.02 -13.54 -6.33
C VAL A 37 7.81 -14.54 -5.49
N ASP A 38 8.74 -14.05 -4.65
CA ASP A 38 9.59 -14.91 -3.84
C ASP A 38 8.80 -15.71 -2.78
N ILE A 39 7.80 -15.08 -2.19
CA ILE A 39 6.99 -15.71 -1.12
C ILE A 39 5.78 -16.51 -1.65
N ASP A 40 5.50 -16.50 -2.95
CA ASP A 40 4.37 -17.23 -3.53
C ASP A 40 4.68 -18.74 -3.65
N PRO A 41 4.01 -19.60 -2.86
CA PRO A 41 4.23 -21.02 -2.92
C PRO A 41 3.73 -21.66 -4.22
N GLU A 42 2.69 -21.08 -4.85
CA GLU A 42 2.08 -21.58 -6.07
C GLU A 42 2.76 -21.08 -7.35
N LYS A 43 3.70 -20.13 -7.24
CA LYS A 43 4.43 -19.52 -8.36
C LYS A 43 3.52 -18.89 -9.43
N ILE A 44 2.42 -18.29 -8.99
CA ILE A 44 1.47 -17.57 -9.83
C ILE A 44 1.87 -16.11 -9.98
N GLN A 45 2.42 -15.51 -8.90
CA GLN A 45 2.95 -14.15 -8.96
C GLN A 45 4.12 -14.07 -9.94
N LEU A 46 4.16 -13.00 -10.72
CA LEU A 46 5.26 -12.76 -11.65
C LEU A 46 5.67 -11.29 -11.66
N LEU A 47 6.92 -11.04 -11.99
CA LEU A 47 7.45 -9.72 -12.32
C LEU A 47 7.75 -9.70 -13.81
N SER A 48 6.84 -9.13 -14.62
CA SER A 48 7.02 -9.05 -16.07
C SER A 48 8.08 -8.02 -16.45
N ASP A 49 8.67 -8.16 -17.64
CA ASP A 49 9.68 -7.21 -18.17
C ASP A 49 9.14 -5.77 -18.22
N ASP A 50 7.84 -5.63 -18.51
CA ASP A 50 7.16 -4.34 -18.63
C ASP A 50 6.64 -3.78 -17.30
N TYR A 51 6.78 -4.52 -16.19
CA TYR A 51 6.24 -4.10 -14.89
C TYR A 51 6.74 -2.72 -14.48
N ARG A 52 8.06 -2.52 -14.55
CA ARG A 52 8.69 -1.26 -14.13
C ARG A 52 8.22 -0.05 -14.93
N SER A 53 7.96 -0.21 -16.22
CA SER A 53 7.55 0.89 -17.10
C SER A 53 6.05 1.21 -17.03
N ASN A 54 5.21 0.23 -16.67
CA ASN A 54 3.77 0.35 -16.85
C ASN A 54 2.97 0.29 -15.55
N TYR A 55 3.48 -0.40 -14.51
CA TYR A 55 2.67 -0.67 -13.33
C TYR A 55 2.33 0.58 -12.52
N LEU A 56 3.28 1.49 -12.30
CA LEU A 56 3.02 2.74 -11.60
C LEU A 56 1.94 3.57 -12.30
N ALA A 57 2.01 3.70 -13.63
CA ALA A 57 0.99 4.41 -14.40
C ALA A 57 -0.38 3.74 -14.26
N HIS A 58 -0.42 2.39 -14.22
CA HIS A 58 -1.65 1.64 -13.97
C HIS A 58 -2.21 1.92 -12.56
N ALA A 59 -1.38 1.83 -11.53
CA ALA A 59 -1.77 2.06 -10.13
C ALA A 59 -2.29 3.49 -9.91
N LEU A 60 -1.59 4.50 -10.46
CA LEU A 60 -2.02 5.90 -10.39
C LEU A 60 -3.33 6.14 -11.14
N ARG A 61 -3.50 5.56 -12.34
CA ARG A 61 -4.75 5.65 -13.09
C ARG A 61 -5.90 5.04 -12.30
N LEU A 62 -5.71 3.86 -11.71
CA LEU A 62 -6.72 3.21 -10.90
C LEU A 62 -7.14 4.06 -9.69
N ALA A 63 -6.16 4.60 -8.97
CA ALA A 63 -6.39 5.49 -7.83
C ALA A 63 -7.19 6.72 -8.26
N TYR A 64 -6.68 7.51 -9.20
CA TYR A 64 -7.29 8.79 -9.57
C TYR A 64 -8.63 8.67 -10.30
N THR A 65 -8.85 7.61 -11.10
CA THR A 65 -10.15 7.35 -11.73
C THR A 65 -11.25 7.07 -10.68
N ASN A 66 -10.85 6.55 -9.52
CA ASN A 66 -11.75 6.22 -8.42
C ASN A 66 -11.60 7.21 -7.23
N HIS A 67 -11.41 8.49 -7.51
CA HIS A 67 -11.34 9.57 -6.52
C HIS A 67 -10.33 9.32 -5.39
N GLY A 68 -9.24 8.64 -5.71
CA GLY A 68 -8.25 8.23 -4.75
C GLY A 68 -7.01 9.13 -4.72
N PHE A 69 -6.02 8.66 -3.99
CA PHE A 69 -4.82 9.42 -3.61
C PHE A 69 -3.56 8.60 -3.86
N ALA A 70 -2.47 9.28 -4.15
CA ALA A 70 -1.14 8.70 -4.18
C ALA A 70 -0.19 9.56 -3.34
N LEU A 71 0.55 8.94 -2.43
CA LEU A 71 1.39 9.58 -1.42
C LEU A 71 2.82 9.06 -1.51
N ILE A 72 3.77 9.93 -1.22
CA ILE A 72 5.17 9.56 -1.01
C ILE A 72 5.62 9.91 0.41
N ALA A 73 6.42 9.04 1.00
CA ALA A 73 7.17 9.36 2.19
C ALA A 73 8.58 9.78 1.82
N LYS A 74 9.05 10.89 2.40
CA LYS A 74 10.39 11.43 2.19
C LYS A 74 11.16 11.57 3.49
N SER A 75 12.49 11.47 3.39
CA SER A 75 13.44 11.89 4.41
C SER A 75 14.63 12.53 3.72
N ASN A 76 14.98 13.78 4.11
CA ASN A 76 16.04 14.55 3.46
C ASN A 76 15.91 14.53 1.92
N GLU A 77 14.74 14.86 1.39
CA GLU A 77 14.38 14.88 -0.05
C GLU A 77 14.44 13.51 -0.77
N LYS A 78 14.79 12.44 -0.07
CA LYS A 78 14.78 11.08 -0.65
C LYS A 78 13.44 10.40 -0.44
N VAL A 79 12.85 9.87 -1.50
CA VAL A 79 11.66 9.02 -1.41
C VAL A 79 12.04 7.70 -0.74
N ILE A 80 11.38 7.40 0.37
CA ILE A 80 11.60 6.23 1.22
C ILE A 80 10.37 5.33 1.34
N GLY A 81 9.23 5.74 0.76
CA GLY A 81 8.02 4.95 0.73
C GLY A 81 6.99 5.54 -0.24
N PHE A 82 6.03 4.73 -0.61
CA PHE A 82 4.91 5.08 -1.48
C PHE A 82 3.64 4.38 -0.98
N ALA A 83 2.51 5.05 -1.09
CA ALA A 83 1.20 4.46 -0.88
C ALA A 83 0.21 5.01 -1.89
N ALA A 84 -0.74 4.19 -2.30
CA ALA A 84 -1.88 4.63 -3.08
C ALA A 84 -3.17 4.04 -2.49
N GLY A 85 -4.25 4.77 -2.66
CA GLY A 85 -5.57 4.31 -2.25
C GLY A 85 -6.63 4.91 -3.15
N MET A 86 -7.81 4.31 -3.13
CA MET A 86 -8.95 4.74 -3.93
C MET A 86 -10.25 4.57 -3.15
N ILE A 87 -11.30 5.26 -3.59
CA ILE A 87 -12.66 5.01 -3.10
C ILE A 87 -13.22 3.84 -3.90
N GLU A 88 -13.75 2.85 -3.20
CA GLU A 88 -14.30 1.67 -3.87
C GLU A 88 -15.48 2.06 -4.77
N PRO A 89 -15.46 1.66 -6.05
CA PRO A 89 -16.62 1.84 -6.92
C PRO A 89 -17.85 1.13 -6.36
N LYS A 90 -18.99 1.80 -6.36
CA LYS A 90 -20.24 1.18 -5.92
C LYS A 90 -20.76 0.21 -6.98
N ASP A 91 -21.07 -1.01 -6.54
CA ASP A 91 -21.80 -1.97 -7.33
C ASP A 91 -23.26 -1.97 -6.88
N GLU A 92 -24.20 -1.71 -7.82
CA GLU A 92 -25.62 -1.70 -7.52
C GLU A 92 -26.15 -3.12 -7.15
N GLU A 93 -25.53 -4.17 -7.67
CA GLU A 93 -25.92 -5.55 -7.36
C GLU A 93 -25.54 -5.94 -5.91
N ASP A 94 -24.50 -5.35 -5.36
CA ASP A 94 -24.09 -5.55 -3.96
C ASP A 94 -25.18 -5.13 -2.96
N LYS A 95 -26.02 -4.17 -3.33
CA LYS A 95 -27.14 -3.69 -2.48
C LYS A 95 -28.17 -4.76 -2.17
N LEU A 96 -28.22 -5.84 -2.94
CA LEU A 96 -29.12 -6.96 -2.70
C LEU A 96 -28.73 -7.78 -1.46
N THR A 97 -27.45 -7.77 -1.09
CA THR A 97 -26.91 -8.62 -0.03
C THR A 97 -26.15 -7.85 1.06
N ASN A 98 -25.78 -6.60 0.81
CA ASN A 98 -24.96 -5.79 1.68
C ASN A 98 -25.51 -4.38 1.89
N ARG A 99 -25.17 -3.78 3.02
CA ARG A 99 -25.47 -2.36 3.31
C ARG A 99 -24.72 -1.39 2.40
N CYS A 100 -23.69 -1.85 1.70
CA CYS A 100 -22.80 -1.08 0.82
C CYS A 100 -22.23 0.19 1.49
N PRO A 101 -21.49 0.07 2.58
CA PRO A 101 -20.79 1.22 3.16
C PRO A 101 -19.76 1.77 2.16
N VAL A 102 -19.50 3.06 2.19
CA VAL A 102 -18.41 3.66 1.41
C VAL A 102 -17.09 3.16 2.00
N ARG A 103 -16.22 2.59 1.15
CA ARG A 103 -14.94 2.04 1.57
C ARG A 103 -13.77 2.71 0.84
N GLY A 104 -12.74 3.08 1.59
CA GLY A 104 -11.44 3.45 1.05
C GLY A 104 -10.56 2.21 0.95
N ILE A 105 -10.00 1.94 -0.23
CA ILE A 105 -9.12 0.79 -0.47
C ILE A 105 -7.68 1.25 -0.52
N ILE A 106 -6.82 0.72 0.34
CA ILE A 106 -5.37 0.86 0.21
C ILE A 106 -4.93 -0.13 -0.87
N SER A 107 -4.55 0.39 -2.03
CA SER A 107 -4.15 -0.42 -3.19
C SER A 107 -2.66 -0.71 -3.24
N GLU A 108 -1.84 0.22 -2.75
CA GLU A 108 -0.38 0.09 -2.72
C GLU A 108 0.17 0.59 -1.39
N LEU A 109 1.13 -0.14 -0.84
CA LEU A 109 1.96 0.31 0.29
C LEU A 109 3.32 -0.33 0.23
N ILE A 110 4.34 0.47 0.04
CA ILE A 110 5.74 0.01 0.06
C ILE A 110 6.63 0.99 0.83
N VAL A 111 7.53 0.46 1.61
CA VAL A 111 8.58 1.21 2.32
C VAL A 111 9.92 0.60 1.94
N ALA A 112 10.88 1.45 1.59
CA ALA A 112 12.25 1.05 1.29
C ALA A 112 12.82 0.17 2.43
N PRO A 113 13.52 -0.94 2.13
CA PRO A 113 13.93 -1.93 3.13
C PRO A 113 14.64 -1.32 4.35
N GLU A 114 15.56 -0.41 4.12
CA GLU A 114 16.34 0.29 5.16
C GLU A 114 15.51 1.25 6.04
N TRP A 115 14.26 1.50 5.65
CA TRP A 115 13.31 2.37 6.36
C TRP A 115 12.15 1.62 7.01
N ARG A 116 12.12 0.29 6.88
CA ARG A 116 11.12 -0.55 7.54
C ARG A 116 11.33 -0.55 9.06
N GLY A 117 10.27 -0.75 9.82
CA GLY A 117 10.31 -0.72 11.28
C GLY A 117 10.49 0.68 11.92
N LYS A 118 10.59 1.76 11.10
CA LYS A 118 10.78 3.14 11.57
C LYS A 118 9.49 3.99 11.52
N GLY A 119 8.33 3.35 11.40
CA GLY A 119 7.03 4.03 11.43
C GLY A 119 6.58 4.65 10.09
N VAL A 120 7.38 4.55 9.00
CA VAL A 120 7.05 5.15 7.70
C VAL A 120 5.73 4.60 7.15
N GLY A 121 5.56 3.28 7.13
CA GLY A 121 4.33 2.65 6.64
C GLY A 121 3.10 3.06 7.45
N LYS A 122 3.23 3.14 8.77
CA LYS A 122 2.15 3.61 9.66
C LYS A 122 1.73 5.04 9.30
N LYS A 123 2.68 5.97 9.13
CA LYS A 123 2.38 7.36 8.74
C LYS A 123 1.67 7.45 7.39
N LEU A 124 2.10 6.65 6.38
CA LEU A 124 1.44 6.61 5.08
C LEU A 124 -0.01 6.14 5.20
N VAL A 125 -0.27 5.06 5.97
CA VAL A 125 -1.62 4.55 6.20
C VAL A 125 -2.48 5.58 6.94
N GLU A 126 -1.97 6.20 8.00
CA GLU A 126 -2.69 7.22 8.77
C GLU A 126 -3.12 8.41 7.90
N VAL A 127 -2.26 8.86 6.96
CA VAL A 127 -2.63 9.93 6.02
C VAL A 127 -3.69 9.47 5.03
N LEU A 128 -3.59 8.25 4.47
CA LEU A 128 -4.64 7.69 3.61
C LEU A 128 -5.98 7.57 4.36
N GLU A 129 -5.96 7.07 5.59
CA GLU A 129 -7.18 6.95 6.42
C GLU A 129 -7.82 8.31 6.72
N CYS A 130 -7.01 9.36 6.95
CA CYS A 130 -7.53 10.73 7.09
C CYS A 130 -8.23 11.17 5.81
N ARG A 131 -7.61 10.96 4.64
CA ARG A 131 -8.21 11.29 3.34
C ARG A 131 -9.49 10.49 3.06
N PHE A 132 -9.53 9.20 3.39
CA PHE A 132 -10.72 8.39 3.28
C PHE A 132 -11.86 8.90 4.16
N LYS A 133 -11.56 9.39 5.37
CA LYS A 133 -12.57 10.02 6.24
C LYS A 133 -13.12 11.32 5.65
N GLU A 134 -12.29 12.13 5.02
CA GLU A 134 -12.70 13.35 4.31
C GLU A 134 -13.66 13.04 3.15
N GLU A 135 -13.47 11.87 2.49
CA GLU A 135 -14.35 11.33 1.45
C GLU A 135 -15.56 10.53 1.99
N ASN A 136 -15.83 10.63 3.30
CA ASN A 136 -16.93 9.94 3.99
C ASN A 136 -16.88 8.41 3.91
N CYS A 137 -15.70 7.82 3.81
CA CYS A 137 -15.55 6.38 3.93
C CYS A 137 -15.82 5.92 5.36
N GLU A 138 -16.64 4.88 5.50
CA GLU A 138 -16.93 4.24 6.78
C GLU A 138 -15.86 3.23 7.18
N TYR A 139 -15.15 2.68 6.20
CA TYR A 139 -14.09 1.68 6.40
C TYR A 139 -12.88 1.97 5.53
N SER A 140 -11.71 1.68 6.08
CA SER A 140 -10.48 1.47 5.31
C SER A 140 -10.30 -0.02 5.11
N VAL A 141 -9.98 -0.44 3.88
CA VAL A 141 -9.84 -1.84 3.47
C VAL A 141 -8.50 -2.02 2.77
N VAL A 142 -7.88 -3.16 2.99
CA VAL A 142 -6.68 -3.59 2.27
C VAL A 142 -6.81 -5.06 1.89
N ASP A 143 -6.39 -5.40 0.69
CA ASP A 143 -6.20 -6.80 0.28
C ASP A 143 -4.76 -7.21 0.53
N VAL A 144 -4.56 -8.26 1.31
CA VAL A 144 -3.24 -8.74 1.71
C VAL A 144 -3.03 -10.15 1.17
N PHE A 145 -1.99 -10.30 0.35
CA PHE A 145 -1.59 -11.62 -0.16
C PHE A 145 -1.37 -12.61 0.99
N GLY A 146 -2.09 -13.74 0.98
CA GLY A 146 -2.13 -14.69 2.09
C GLY A 146 -0.76 -15.11 2.65
N PRO A 147 0.26 -15.45 1.81
CA PRO A 147 1.61 -15.76 2.27
C PRO A 147 2.39 -14.57 2.85
N ASN A 148 1.91 -13.32 2.72
CA ASN A 148 2.59 -12.14 3.22
C ASN A 148 2.31 -11.89 4.72
N ASN A 149 2.90 -12.75 5.58
CA ASN A 149 2.75 -12.65 7.03
C ASN A 149 3.22 -11.30 7.61
N ALA A 150 4.20 -10.67 6.98
CA ALA A 150 4.71 -9.37 7.43
C ALA A 150 3.64 -8.28 7.26
N ALA A 151 2.96 -8.23 6.11
CA ALA A 151 1.87 -7.30 5.88
C ALA A 151 0.67 -7.59 6.78
N GLN A 152 0.30 -8.86 6.97
CA GLN A 152 -0.78 -9.24 7.89
C GLN A 152 -0.51 -8.75 9.31
N SER A 153 0.69 -8.97 9.83
CA SER A 153 1.09 -8.51 11.16
C SER A 153 1.10 -6.99 11.27
N PHE A 154 1.56 -6.31 10.21
CA PHE A 154 1.57 -4.85 10.15
C PHE A 154 0.17 -4.27 10.22
N TYR A 155 -0.75 -4.71 9.35
CA TYR A 155 -2.12 -4.20 9.34
C TYR A 155 -2.91 -4.60 10.59
N SER A 156 -2.72 -5.81 11.12
CA SER A 156 -3.31 -6.21 12.41
C SER A 156 -2.86 -5.28 13.56
N GLY A 157 -1.59 -4.87 13.57
CA GLY A 157 -1.06 -3.90 14.53
C GLY A 157 -1.66 -2.50 14.40
N LEU A 158 -2.26 -2.17 13.25
CA LEU A 158 -3.00 -0.92 13.01
C LEU A 158 -4.51 -1.06 13.27
N GLY A 159 -4.98 -2.24 13.70
CA GLY A 159 -6.39 -2.48 14.02
C GLY A 159 -7.22 -3.06 12.87
N TYR A 160 -6.60 -3.45 11.75
CA TYR A 160 -7.30 -4.16 10.67
C TYR A 160 -7.58 -5.60 11.09
N GLY A 161 -8.81 -6.05 10.85
CA GLY A 161 -9.24 -7.43 11.05
C GLY A 161 -9.54 -8.13 9.72
N SER A 162 -9.28 -9.44 9.65
CA SER A 162 -9.62 -10.24 8.48
C SER A 162 -11.14 -10.33 8.31
N ARG A 163 -11.63 -10.10 7.08
CA ARG A 163 -13.05 -10.20 6.73
C ARG A 163 -13.32 -11.29 5.70
N ASN A 164 -12.55 -11.32 4.63
CA ASN A 164 -12.67 -12.32 3.57
C ASN A 164 -11.41 -13.16 3.52
N ILE A 165 -11.56 -14.44 3.19
CA ILE A 165 -10.45 -15.36 3.00
C ILE A 165 -10.63 -16.00 1.63
N GLU A 166 -9.68 -15.83 0.74
CA GLU A 166 -9.59 -16.56 -0.52
C GLU A 166 -8.97 -17.93 -0.27
N MET A 167 -9.63 -18.99 -0.75
CA MET A 167 -9.14 -20.35 -0.65
C MET A 167 -8.97 -20.92 -2.05
N MET A 168 -7.79 -21.43 -2.36
CA MET A 168 -7.45 -21.96 -3.68
C MET A 168 -7.05 -23.42 -3.60
N LYS A 169 -7.46 -24.21 -4.61
CA LYS A 169 -7.07 -25.60 -4.77
C LYS A 169 -6.63 -25.83 -6.21
N LYS A 170 -5.43 -26.37 -6.39
CA LYS A 170 -4.96 -26.82 -7.72
C LYS A 170 -5.78 -28.04 -8.16
N LEU A 171 -6.37 -28.00 -9.36
CA LEU A 171 -7.23 -29.09 -9.89
C LEU A 171 -6.46 -30.09 -10.72
N TYR A 172 -5.35 -29.68 -11.34
CA TYR A 172 -4.50 -30.53 -12.17
C TYR A 172 -3.05 -30.46 -11.68
N GLY A 173 -2.37 -31.59 -11.69
CA GLY A 173 -0.95 -31.74 -11.31
C GLY A 173 0.01 -31.35 -12.41
#